data_bfe9b51d8f640635112884bbc06d973a
#
_entry.id   bfe9b51d8f640635112884bbc06d973a
#
_cell.length_a   1.000
_cell.length_b   1.000
_cell.length_c   1.000
_cell.angle_alpha   90.00
_cell.angle_beta   90.00
_cell.angle_gamma   90.00
#
_symmetry.space_group_name_H-M   'P 1'
#
loop_
_entity.id
_entity.type
_entity.pdbx_description
1 polymer ?
#
loop_
_entity_poly.entity_id
_entity_poly.type
_entity_poly.pdbx_seq_one_letter_code
_entity_poly.pdbx_strand_id
1 'polypeptide(L)'
;MPQLSTTTRVRHAASEMFDLVADVERYPEFVPLCQSLDVRQRSTDGGKHVIVADMTVAYKLIRQTFTSRVTLDRAKLEILVEYLEGPFRSLNNHWTFRPVDEHACDVDFFISYEFRSRALGLLMGAMFDAAFRRFAGAFEGRADQVYGTRAA
;
A
#
# COMPACT_ATOMS: atom_id res chain seq x y z
N MET A 1 -15.08 12.97 0.93
CA MET A 1 -14.04 12.06 1.39
C MET A 1 -13.55 11.24 0.19
N PRO A 2 -12.34 11.49 -0.30
CA PRO A 2 -11.83 10.74 -1.44
C PRO A 2 -11.68 9.26 -1.14
N GLN A 3 -12.06 8.44 -2.09
CA GLN A 3 -11.83 7.01 -1.99
C GLN A 3 -11.62 6.41 -3.37
N LEU A 4 -10.85 5.33 -3.41
CA LEU A 4 -10.54 4.61 -4.63
C LEU A 4 -10.64 3.12 -4.34
N SER A 5 -11.33 2.41 -5.21
CA SER A 5 -11.47 0.96 -5.12
C SER A 5 -11.15 0.38 -6.50
N THR A 6 -10.15 -0.49 -6.59
CA THR A 6 -9.74 -1.09 -7.85
C THR A 6 -9.55 -2.59 -7.71
N THR A 7 -9.74 -3.30 -8.82
CA THR A 7 -9.39 -4.71 -8.93
C THR A 7 -8.52 -4.88 -10.16
N THR A 8 -7.34 -5.45 -9.98
CA THR A 8 -6.36 -5.63 -11.05
C THR A 8 -5.97 -7.10 -11.13
N ARG A 9 -6.14 -7.69 -12.32
CA ARG A 9 -5.64 -9.06 -12.57
C ARG A 9 -4.15 -9.01 -12.86
N VAL A 10 -3.36 -9.77 -12.09
CA VAL A 10 -1.91 -9.85 -12.31
C VAL A 10 -1.49 -11.31 -12.52
N ARG A 11 -0.37 -11.49 -13.25
CA ARG A 11 0.15 -12.83 -13.58
C ARG A 11 1.21 -13.25 -12.58
N HIS A 12 0.85 -13.19 -11.31
CA HIS A 12 1.67 -13.64 -10.20
C HIS A 12 0.75 -14.29 -9.17
N ALA A 13 1.25 -15.27 -8.46
CA ALA A 13 0.45 -15.96 -7.45
C ALA A 13 0.00 -14.98 -6.35
N ALA A 14 -1.15 -15.25 -5.75
CA ALA A 14 -1.66 -14.40 -4.67
C ALA A 14 -0.67 -14.30 -3.51
N SER A 15 0.01 -15.40 -3.17
CA SER A 15 1.03 -15.40 -2.12
C SER A 15 2.24 -14.54 -2.49
N GLU A 16 2.64 -14.53 -3.77
CA GLU A 16 3.75 -13.69 -4.23
C GLU A 16 3.40 -12.22 -4.11
N MET A 17 2.19 -11.84 -4.52
CA MET A 17 1.74 -10.45 -4.42
C MET A 17 1.57 -10.04 -2.96
N PHE A 18 1.03 -10.92 -2.13
CA PHE A 18 0.95 -10.66 -0.69
C PHE A 18 2.33 -10.38 -0.09
N ASP A 19 3.30 -11.24 -0.39
CA ASP A 19 4.66 -11.07 0.13
C ASP A 19 5.28 -9.75 -0.31
N LEU A 20 5.05 -9.37 -1.56
CA LEU A 20 5.59 -8.13 -2.12
C LEU A 20 5.01 -6.90 -1.41
N VAL A 21 3.70 -6.87 -1.21
CA VAL A 21 3.02 -5.75 -0.54
C VAL A 21 3.35 -5.75 0.95
N ALA A 22 3.55 -6.92 1.55
CA ALA A 22 3.92 -7.05 2.96
C ALA A 22 5.34 -6.55 3.25
N ASP A 23 6.22 -6.53 2.25
CA ASP A 23 7.61 -6.10 2.42
C ASP A 23 7.70 -4.58 2.34
N VAL A 24 7.18 -3.91 3.38
CA VAL A 24 7.02 -2.46 3.39
C VAL A 24 8.36 -1.72 3.36
N GLU A 25 9.44 -2.33 3.84
CA GLU A 25 10.75 -1.68 3.87
C GLU A 25 11.34 -1.45 2.47
N ARG A 26 10.83 -2.14 1.46
CA ARG A 26 11.25 -1.97 0.07
C ARG A 26 10.48 -0.89 -0.68
N TYR A 27 9.45 -0.33 -0.07
CA TYR A 27 8.58 0.66 -0.73
C TYR A 27 9.34 1.84 -1.32
N PRO A 28 10.37 2.41 -0.68
CA PRO A 28 11.08 3.53 -1.28
C PRO A 28 11.72 3.22 -2.63
N GLU A 29 11.91 1.95 -2.95
CA GLU A 29 12.54 1.54 -4.21
C GLU A 29 11.60 1.67 -5.42
N PHE A 30 10.27 1.66 -5.21
CA PHE A 30 9.35 1.60 -6.34
C PHE A 30 7.98 2.24 -6.12
N VAL A 31 7.57 2.49 -4.88
CA VAL A 31 6.23 3.05 -4.61
C VAL A 31 6.22 4.55 -4.90
N PRO A 32 5.24 5.03 -5.69
CA PRO A 32 5.15 6.46 -6.02
C PRO A 32 5.16 7.35 -4.78
N LEU A 33 5.98 8.38 -4.81
CA LEU A 33 6.15 9.41 -3.77
C LEU A 33 6.78 8.92 -2.48
N CYS A 34 6.99 7.63 -2.27
CA CYS A 34 7.56 7.11 -1.04
C CYS A 34 9.07 7.38 -1.01
N GLN A 35 9.49 8.33 -0.18
CA GLN A 35 10.89 8.70 -0.03
C GLN A 35 11.60 7.79 0.96
N SER A 36 10.94 7.46 2.07
CA SER A 36 11.50 6.57 3.09
C SER A 36 10.38 5.84 3.81
N LEU A 37 10.73 4.71 4.39
CA LEU A 37 9.84 3.94 5.23
C LEU A 37 10.65 3.33 6.36
N ASP A 38 10.32 3.70 7.59
CA ASP A 38 11.03 3.25 8.79
C ASP A 38 10.10 2.43 9.66
N VAL A 39 10.46 1.17 9.91
CA VAL A 39 9.68 0.29 10.78
C VAL A 39 10.03 0.60 12.22
N ARG A 40 9.02 0.97 13.00
CA ARG A 40 9.19 1.30 14.42
C ARG A 40 9.03 0.08 15.31
N GLN A 41 8.13 -0.82 14.94
CA GLN A 41 7.78 -1.95 15.78
C GLN A 41 7.22 -3.09 14.93
N ARG A 42 7.56 -4.31 15.33
CA ARG A 42 7.01 -5.55 14.75
C ARG A 42 6.48 -6.39 15.88
N SER A 43 5.28 -6.95 15.72
CA SER A 43 4.67 -7.81 16.73
C SER A 43 3.79 -8.84 16.05
N THR A 44 3.21 -9.74 16.86
CA THR A 44 2.28 -10.78 16.40
C THR A 44 1.03 -10.68 17.26
N ASP A 45 -0.13 -10.82 16.62
CA ASP A 45 -1.41 -10.77 17.30
C ASP A 45 -2.34 -11.79 16.68
N GLY A 46 -2.66 -12.86 17.41
CA GLY A 46 -3.59 -13.88 16.94
C GLY A 46 -3.19 -14.53 15.62
N GLY A 47 -1.89 -14.78 15.40
CA GLY A 47 -1.39 -15.36 14.18
C GLY A 47 -1.16 -14.37 13.04
N LYS A 48 -1.47 -13.10 13.26
CA LYS A 48 -1.23 -12.03 12.28
C LYS A 48 0.05 -11.29 12.65
N HIS A 49 0.77 -10.82 11.64
CA HIS A 49 1.92 -9.94 11.86
C HIS A 49 1.47 -8.50 11.83
N VAL A 50 1.95 -7.71 12.78
CA VAL A 50 1.60 -6.29 12.88
C VAL A 50 2.88 -5.46 12.81
N ILE A 51 2.89 -4.49 11.91
CA ILE A 51 4.02 -3.60 11.71
C ILE A 51 3.53 -2.17 11.95
N VAL A 52 4.26 -1.42 12.79
CA VAL A 52 4.04 0.02 12.93
C VAL A 52 5.19 0.70 12.21
N ALA A 53 4.87 1.52 11.23
CA ALA A 53 5.89 2.14 10.38
C ALA A 53 5.57 3.59 10.09
N ASP A 54 6.64 4.37 9.88
CA ASP A 54 6.57 5.75 9.42
C ASP A 54 6.90 5.78 7.94
N MET A 55 5.99 6.32 7.14
CA MET A 55 6.22 6.55 5.73
C MET A 55 6.38 8.04 5.47
N THR A 56 7.46 8.43 4.82
CA THR A 56 7.65 9.80 4.38
C THR A 56 7.38 9.86 2.88
N VAL A 57 6.45 10.73 2.50
CA VAL A 57 6.15 11.00 1.10
C VAL A 57 6.68 12.38 0.75
N ALA A 58 7.20 12.51 -0.46
CA ALA A 58 7.79 13.75 -0.91
C ALA A 58 7.45 14.00 -2.38
N TYR A 59 7.12 15.24 -2.69
CA TYR A 59 6.88 15.69 -4.06
C TYR A 59 7.22 17.18 -4.16
N LYS A 60 8.22 17.51 -4.95
CA LYS A 60 8.72 18.88 -5.06
C LYS A 60 9.13 19.38 -3.67
N LEU A 61 8.55 20.48 -3.18
CA LEU A 61 8.86 21.04 -1.88
C LEU A 61 7.99 20.50 -0.74
N ILE A 62 7.06 19.62 -1.06
CA ILE A 62 6.13 19.04 -0.07
C ILE A 62 6.74 17.76 0.48
N ARG A 63 6.75 17.64 1.81
CA ARG A 63 7.24 16.45 2.49
C ARG A 63 6.39 16.22 3.73
N GLN A 64 5.82 15.02 3.84
CA GLN A 64 4.97 14.67 4.98
C GLN A 64 5.29 13.26 5.44
N THR A 65 5.26 13.05 6.74
CA THR A 65 5.46 11.74 7.35
C THR A 65 4.19 11.34 8.07
N PHE A 66 3.77 10.09 7.89
CA PHE A 66 2.63 9.56 8.63
C PHE A 66 2.95 8.16 9.14
N THR A 67 2.34 7.84 10.28
CA THR A 67 2.52 6.57 10.98
C THR A 67 1.30 5.70 10.76
N SER A 68 1.51 4.44 10.41
CA SER A 68 0.44 3.48 10.17
C SER A 68 0.71 2.17 10.88
N ARG A 69 -0.37 1.47 11.22
CA ARG A 69 -0.33 0.09 11.66
C ARG A 69 -0.73 -0.79 10.49
N VAL A 70 0.18 -1.68 10.10
CA VAL A 70 -0.04 -2.60 9.00
C VAL A 70 -0.26 -3.99 9.58
N THR A 71 -1.43 -4.55 9.35
CA THR A 71 -1.79 -5.88 9.81
C THR A 71 -1.76 -6.85 8.63
N LEU A 72 -0.91 -7.87 8.72
CA LEU A 72 -0.70 -8.85 7.67
C LEU A 72 -1.38 -10.15 8.05
N ASP A 73 -2.43 -10.51 7.34
CA ASP A 73 -3.18 -11.75 7.56
C ASP A 73 -2.92 -12.71 6.41
N ARG A 74 -1.87 -13.53 6.57
CA ARG A 74 -1.45 -14.45 5.52
C ARG A 74 -2.49 -15.54 5.25
N ALA A 75 -3.20 -15.99 6.29
CA ALA A 75 -4.21 -17.04 6.13
C ALA A 75 -5.34 -16.58 5.19
N LYS A 76 -5.71 -15.32 5.26
CA LYS A 76 -6.77 -14.74 4.43
C LYS A 76 -6.23 -14.02 3.20
N LEU A 77 -4.91 -13.84 3.10
CA LEU A 77 -4.26 -13.05 2.06
C LEU A 77 -4.84 -11.62 2.01
N GLU A 78 -4.86 -10.98 3.18
CA GLU A 78 -5.36 -9.63 3.35
C GLU A 78 -4.33 -8.78 4.09
N ILE A 79 -4.26 -7.51 3.72
CA ILE A 79 -3.42 -6.52 4.41
C ILE A 79 -4.30 -5.32 4.73
N LEU A 80 -4.33 -4.94 6.01
CA LEU A 80 -5.06 -3.78 6.48
C LEU A 80 -4.08 -2.73 6.97
N VAL A 81 -4.21 -1.52 6.47
CA VAL A 81 -3.39 -0.38 6.89
C VAL A 81 -4.29 0.61 7.62
N GLU A 82 -4.01 0.82 8.90
CA GLU A 82 -4.74 1.74 9.76
C GLU A 82 -3.86 2.94 10.07
N TYR A 83 -4.42 4.12 9.90
CA TYR A 83 -3.72 5.38 10.14
C TYR A 83 -3.64 5.66 11.65
N LEU A 84 -2.46 6.06 12.12
CA LEU A 84 -2.25 6.41 13.51
C LEU A 84 -1.97 7.90 13.70
N GLU A 85 -1.08 8.49 12.89
CA GLU A 85 -0.64 9.86 13.09
C GLU A 85 -0.12 10.47 11.78
N GLY A 86 -0.36 11.76 11.56
CA GLY A 86 0.17 12.49 10.41
C GLY A 86 -0.78 13.54 9.87
N PRO A 87 -0.70 13.86 8.57
CA PRO A 87 -1.46 14.97 7.97
C PRO A 87 -2.92 14.66 7.68
N PHE A 88 -3.36 13.43 7.92
CA PHE A 88 -4.74 13.03 7.64
C PHE A 88 -5.60 13.13 8.89
N ARG A 89 -6.90 13.33 8.69
CA ARG A 89 -7.90 13.12 9.74
C ARG A 89 -8.21 11.64 9.82
N SER A 90 -8.27 10.98 8.66
CA SER A 90 -8.48 9.54 8.57
C SER A 90 -7.81 9.00 7.32
N LEU A 91 -7.42 7.74 7.37
CA LEU A 91 -6.95 7.01 6.20
C LEU A 91 -7.15 5.52 6.48
N ASN A 92 -7.80 4.83 5.55
CA ASN A 92 -7.98 3.38 5.59
C ASN A 92 -7.54 2.80 4.26
N ASN A 93 -6.71 1.77 4.32
CA ASN A 93 -6.25 1.09 3.12
C ASN A 93 -6.37 -0.41 3.35
N HIS A 94 -6.93 -1.11 2.37
CA HIS A 94 -7.17 -2.54 2.48
C HIS A 94 -6.79 -3.22 1.18
N TRP A 95 -5.98 -4.26 1.28
CA TRP A 95 -5.56 -5.10 0.17
C TRP A 95 -6.10 -6.50 0.36
N THR A 96 -6.65 -7.08 -0.70
CA THR A 96 -7.09 -8.47 -0.73
C THR A 96 -6.52 -9.12 -1.99
N PHE A 97 -5.95 -10.30 -1.82
CA PHE A 97 -5.33 -11.03 -2.93
C PHE A 97 -6.13 -12.31 -3.16
N ARG A 98 -6.91 -12.35 -4.24
CA ARG A 98 -7.81 -13.48 -4.53
C ARG A 98 -7.19 -14.39 -5.60
N PRO A 99 -6.81 -15.64 -5.25
CA PRO A 99 -6.21 -16.53 -6.23
C PRO A 99 -7.16 -16.82 -7.39
N VAL A 100 -6.63 -16.78 -8.60
CA VAL A 100 -7.34 -17.21 -9.82
C VAL A 100 -6.83 -18.58 -10.22
N ASP A 101 -5.50 -18.76 -10.18
CA ASP A 101 -4.82 -20.03 -10.37
C ASP A 101 -3.44 -19.95 -9.71
N GLU A 102 -2.56 -20.91 -9.99
CA GLU A 102 -1.23 -20.97 -9.36
C GLU A 102 -0.33 -19.77 -9.73
N HIS A 103 -0.61 -19.09 -10.83
CA HIS A 103 0.25 -18.04 -11.38
C HIS A 103 -0.47 -16.73 -11.62
N ALA A 104 -1.69 -16.59 -11.13
CA ALA A 104 -2.46 -15.36 -11.32
C ALA A 104 -3.36 -15.10 -10.12
N CYS A 105 -3.59 -13.83 -9.85
CA CYS A 105 -4.56 -13.43 -8.81
C CYS A 105 -5.21 -12.10 -9.18
N ASP A 106 -6.31 -11.81 -8.50
CA ASP A 106 -6.95 -10.51 -8.55
C ASP A 106 -6.55 -9.75 -7.30
N VAL A 107 -5.96 -8.57 -7.50
CA VAL A 107 -5.55 -7.68 -6.41
C VAL A 107 -6.65 -6.63 -6.22
N ASP A 108 -7.33 -6.70 -5.09
CA ASP A 108 -8.31 -5.70 -4.69
C ASP A 108 -7.61 -4.68 -3.82
N PHE A 109 -7.67 -3.42 -4.21
CA PHE A 109 -7.06 -2.31 -3.48
C PHE A 109 -8.14 -1.30 -3.16
N PHE A 110 -8.28 -0.99 -1.88
CA PHE A 110 -9.21 0.03 -1.41
C PHE A 110 -8.45 1.04 -0.57
N ILE A 111 -8.71 2.33 -0.80
CA ILE A 111 -8.20 3.38 0.06
C ILE A 111 -9.24 4.49 0.19
N SER A 112 -9.43 4.97 1.41
CA SER A 112 -10.20 6.17 1.68
C SER A 112 -9.38 7.05 2.61
N TYR A 113 -9.44 8.37 2.39
CA TYR A 113 -8.65 9.29 3.19
C TYR A 113 -9.30 10.67 3.26
N GLU A 114 -8.93 11.41 4.30
CA GLU A 114 -9.35 12.79 4.50
C GLU A 114 -8.22 13.54 5.16
N PHE A 115 -7.86 14.69 4.62
CA PHE A 115 -6.82 15.52 5.21
C PHE A 115 -7.33 16.27 6.43
N ARG A 116 -6.42 16.61 7.36
CA ARG A 116 -6.77 17.30 8.61
C ARG A 116 -7.33 18.68 8.37
N SER A 117 -6.95 19.34 7.28
CA SER A 117 -7.44 20.67 6.96
C SER A 117 -7.74 20.79 5.48
N ARG A 118 -8.61 21.76 5.15
CA ARG A 118 -8.93 22.07 3.76
C ARG A 118 -7.68 22.52 3.00
N ALA A 119 -6.80 23.30 3.65
CA ALA A 119 -5.58 23.77 3.03
C ALA A 119 -4.67 22.63 2.60
N LEU A 120 -4.48 21.64 3.47
CA LEU A 120 -3.71 20.45 3.12
C LEU A 120 -4.36 19.66 1.97
N GLY A 121 -5.68 19.55 1.98
CA GLY A 121 -6.41 18.86 0.91
C GLY A 121 -6.24 19.54 -0.43
N LEU A 122 -6.27 20.87 -0.46
CA LEU A 122 -6.05 21.64 -1.69
C LEU A 122 -4.60 21.52 -2.19
N LEU A 123 -3.65 21.49 -1.24
CA LEU A 123 -2.23 21.42 -1.59
C LEU A 123 -1.81 20.03 -2.05
N MET A 124 -2.31 18.97 -1.42
CA MET A 124 -1.81 17.62 -1.59
C MET A 124 -2.80 16.66 -2.24
N GLY A 125 -4.08 17.00 -2.32
CA GLY A 125 -5.10 16.06 -2.74
C GLY A 125 -4.90 15.46 -4.12
N ALA A 126 -4.63 16.29 -5.12
CA ALA A 126 -4.43 15.82 -6.50
C ALA A 126 -3.20 14.93 -6.61
N MET A 127 -2.14 15.25 -5.87
CA MET A 127 -0.90 14.49 -5.85
C MET A 127 -1.13 13.09 -5.26
N PHE A 128 -1.83 13.01 -4.12
CA PHE A 128 -2.13 11.73 -3.50
C PHE A 128 -3.08 10.89 -4.34
N ASP A 129 -4.09 11.52 -4.94
CA ASP A 129 -5.03 10.80 -5.81
C ASP A 129 -4.28 10.17 -6.99
N ALA A 130 -3.41 10.93 -7.62
CA ALA A 130 -2.60 10.43 -8.74
C ALA A 130 -1.68 9.29 -8.31
N ALA A 131 -1.06 9.41 -7.12
CA ALA A 131 -0.18 8.38 -6.60
C ALA A 131 -0.93 7.07 -6.31
N PHE A 132 -2.08 7.17 -5.64
CA PHE A 132 -2.86 5.99 -5.30
C PHE A 132 -3.37 5.25 -6.55
N ARG A 133 -3.71 5.98 -7.61
CA ARG A 133 -4.13 5.36 -8.87
C ARG A 133 -3.01 4.57 -9.55
N ARG A 134 -1.76 4.87 -9.23
CA ARG A 134 -0.60 4.19 -9.79
C ARG A 134 -0.11 3.00 -8.94
N PHE A 135 -0.65 2.83 -7.73
CA PHE A 135 -0.15 1.82 -6.81
C PHE A 135 -0.21 0.41 -7.38
N ALA A 136 -1.36 -0.01 -7.90
CA ALA A 136 -1.50 -1.36 -8.44
C ALA A 136 -0.48 -1.64 -9.55
N GLY A 137 -0.32 -0.69 -10.47
CA GLY A 137 0.66 -0.82 -11.56
C GLY A 137 2.11 -0.84 -11.06
N ALA A 138 2.42 -0.04 -10.02
CA ALA A 138 3.76 -0.02 -9.44
C ALA A 138 4.09 -1.37 -8.79
N PHE A 139 3.14 -1.96 -8.06
CA PHE A 139 3.35 -3.26 -7.44
C PHE A 139 3.43 -4.38 -8.48
N GLU A 140 2.62 -4.33 -9.52
CA GLU A 140 2.70 -5.30 -10.61
C GLU A 140 4.06 -5.21 -11.33
N GLY A 141 4.52 -4.01 -11.63
CA GLY A 141 5.84 -3.80 -12.25
C GLY A 141 6.97 -4.32 -11.37
N ARG A 142 6.88 -4.09 -10.06
CA ARG A 142 7.86 -4.61 -9.12
C ARG A 142 7.85 -6.13 -9.07
N ALA A 143 6.65 -6.73 -9.10
CA ALA A 143 6.50 -8.19 -9.12
C ALA A 143 7.14 -8.78 -10.37
N ASP A 144 6.99 -8.13 -11.53
CA ASP A 144 7.64 -8.56 -12.75
C ASP A 144 9.17 -8.56 -12.62
N GLN A 145 9.72 -7.58 -11.90
CA GLN A 145 11.16 -7.49 -11.65
C GLN A 145 11.65 -8.59 -10.70
N VAL A 146 10.89 -8.87 -9.65
CA VAL A 146 11.29 -9.80 -8.59
C VAL A 146 11.02 -11.25 -8.97
N TYR A 147 9.87 -11.53 -9.54
CA TYR A 147 9.42 -12.90 -9.84
C TYR A 147 9.51 -13.26 -11.32
N GLY A 148 9.83 -12.31 -12.18
CA GLY A 148 9.86 -12.50 -13.62
C GLY A 148 8.49 -12.35 -14.25
N THR A 149 8.49 -12.01 -15.56
CA THR A 149 7.25 -11.85 -16.32
C THR A 149 6.80 -13.22 -16.81
N ARG A 150 5.53 -13.56 -16.59
CA ARG A 150 4.96 -14.83 -17.00
C ARG A 150 4.09 -14.64 -18.23
N ALA A 151 4.23 -15.57 -19.18
CA ALA A 151 3.41 -15.58 -20.38
C ALA A 151 1.95 -15.88 -20.06
N ALA A 152 1.07 -15.38 -20.90
CA ALA A 152 -0.37 -15.62 -20.78
C ALA A 152 -0.71 -17.10 -21.01
#